data_ff6eb207d6fcf1e32781ceaa381c8ab5
#
_entry.id   ff6eb207d6fcf1e32781ceaa381c8ab5
#
_cell.length_a   1.000
_cell.length_b   1.000
_cell.length_c   1.000
_cell.angle_alpha   90.00
_cell.angle_beta   90.00
_cell.angle_gamma   90.00
#
_symmetry.space_group_name_H-M   'P 1'
#
loop_
_entity.id
_entity.type
_entity.pdbx_description
1 polymer ?
#
loop_
_entity_poly.entity_id
_entity_poly.type
_entity_poly.pdbx_seq_one_letter_code
_entity_poly.pdbx_strand_id
1 'polypeptide(L)'
;MNATNIEPATALAELQETKPEKVTLVVLSGDMDRVMAALIIATGAAAMGMQVTMFFTFWGLNAIRKENVSSTPKDWLRRAFGWLNKGGASRLPLSRFHFGGIGTTMMKKVMKDNRMPGIPELMETAQDLGVKMIACTTTLGLMGISKDTLIDGIDQLAGVSTYLAEARHGSVNLFI
;
A
#
# COMPACT_ATOMS: atom_id res chain seq x y z
N MET A 1 20.46 -52.59 -22.93
CA MET A 1 20.96 -51.37 -22.33
C MET A 1 20.44 -50.21 -23.16
N ASN A 2 19.26 -49.65 -22.80
CA ASN A 2 18.70 -48.51 -23.48
C ASN A 2 19.12 -47.24 -22.72
N ALA A 3 20.05 -46.49 -23.31
CA ALA A 3 20.31 -45.13 -22.86
C ALA A 3 19.16 -44.24 -23.31
N THR A 4 18.34 -43.83 -22.36
CA THR A 4 17.31 -42.80 -22.57
C THR A 4 18.00 -41.46 -22.87
N ASN A 5 18.02 -41.06 -24.14
CA ASN A 5 18.39 -39.72 -24.56
C ASN A 5 17.32 -38.79 -23.98
N ILE A 6 17.64 -38.11 -22.89
CA ILE A 6 16.89 -36.95 -22.42
C ILE A 6 17.28 -35.81 -23.34
N GLU A 7 16.36 -35.35 -24.19
CA GLU A 7 16.60 -34.25 -25.10
C GLU A 7 17.02 -33.00 -24.31
N PRO A 8 18.11 -32.32 -24.70
CA PRO A 8 18.58 -31.11 -24.01
C PRO A 8 17.55 -29.94 -24.02
N ALA A 9 16.58 -29.99 -24.91
CA ALA A 9 15.47 -29.04 -24.96
C ALA A 9 14.54 -29.09 -23.74
N THR A 10 14.35 -30.30 -23.16
CA THR A 10 13.50 -30.46 -21.97
C THR A 10 14.22 -29.97 -20.71
N ALA A 11 15.52 -30.15 -20.62
CA ALA A 11 16.32 -29.63 -19.52
C ALA A 11 16.46 -28.08 -19.54
N LEU A 12 16.43 -27.46 -20.73
CA LEU A 12 16.42 -26.00 -20.88
C LEU A 12 15.06 -25.37 -20.56
N ALA A 13 13.95 -26.10 -20.71
CA ALA A 13 12.63 -25.65 -20.33
C ALA A 13 12.42 -25.62 -18.80
N GLU A 14 13.10 -26.50 -18.06
CA GLU A 14 13.08 -26.53 -16.59
C GLU A 14 13.94 -25.43 -15.94
N LEU A 15 14.86 -24.83 -16.69
CA LEU A 15 15.71 -23.71 -16.25
C LEU A 15 15.12 -22.31 -16.56
N GLN A 16 13.90 -22.25 -17.09
CA GLN A 16 13.19 -20.99 -17.08
C GLN A 16 12.85 -20.69 -15.60
N GLU A 17 13.71 -19.92 -14.94
CA GLU A 17 13.35 -19.22 -13.71
C GLU A 17 12.00 -18.52 -13.98
N THR A 18 10.93 -19.09 -13.46
CA THR A 18 9.61 -18.47 -13.55
C THR A 18 9.74 -17.13 -12.85
N LYS A 19 9.76 -16.06 -13.64
CA LYS A 19 9.79 -14.70 -13.11
C LYS A 19 8.70 -14.63 -12.03
N PRO A 20 9.03 -14.20 -10.81
CA PRO A 20 8.06 -14.19 -9.73
C PRO A 20 6.83 -13.40 -10.16
N GLU A 21 5.66 -13.98 -9.93
CA GLU A 21 4.39 -13.32 -10.20
C GLU A 21 4.33 -11.99 -9.46
N LYS A 22 3.70 -11.02 -10.08
CA LYS A 22 3.67 -9.66 -9.55
C LYS A 22 2.26 -9.19 -9.29
N VAL A 23 2.07 -8.62 -8.11
CA VAL A 23 0.83 -7.97 -7.69
C VAL A 23 1.05 -6.48 -7.59
N THR A 24 0.16 -5.68 -8.19
CA THR A 24 0.17 -4.25 -7.98
C THR A 24 -1.17 -3.77 -7.42
N LEU A 25 -1.11 -2.85 -6.47
CA LEU A 25 -2.29 -2.26 -5.84
C LEU A 25 -2.22 -0.73 -5.93
N VAL A 26 -3.30 -0.12 -6.43
CA VAL A 26 -3.53 1.32 -6.24
C VAL A 26 -4.36 1.50 -4.97
N VAL A 27 -3.81 2.19 -3.99
CA VAL A 27 -4.51 2.56 -2.76
C VAL A 27 -4.97 4.00 -2.89
N LEU A 28 -6.23 4.18 -3.28
CA LEU A 28 -6.89 5.48 -3.43
C LEU A 28 -7.59 5.91 -2.14
N SER A 29 -8.20 4.96 -1.46
CA SER A 29 -9.03 5.22 -0.28
C SER A 29 -8.19 5.52 0.96
N GLY A 30 -8.67 6.45 1.78
CA GLY A 30 -8.20 6.69 3.12
C GLY A 30 -9.07 6.05 4.21
N ASP A 31 -9.93 5.09 3.84
CA ASP A 31 -10.78 4.39 4.79
C ASP A 31 -10.05 3.21 5.42
N MET A 32 -10.20 3.05 6.72
CA MET A 32 -9.48 2.05 7.52
C MET A 32 -9.68 0.62 6.98
N ASP A 33 -10.91 0.24 6.71
CA ASP A 33 -11.28 -1.09 6.22
C ASP A 33 -10.72 -1.38 4.83
N ARG A 34 -10.68 -0.38 3.94
CA ARG A 34 -10.13 -0.52 2.58
C ARG A 34 -8.62 -0.60 2.59
N VAL A 35 -7.97 0.26 3.37
CA VAL A 35 -6.50 0.22 3.53
C VAL A 35 -6.05 -1.09 4.17
N MET A 36 -6.81 -1.57 5.18
CA MET A 36 -6.54 -2.90 5.76
C MET A 36 -6.66 -4.01 4.74
N ALA A 37 -7.72 -4.01 3.93
CA ALA A 37 -7.90 -5.02 2.88
C ALA A 37 -6.71 -4.99 1.88
N ALA A 38 -6.27 -3.81 1.47
CA ALA A 38 -5.11 -3.65 0.59
C ALA A 38 -3.83 -4.22 1.22
N LEU A 39 -3.57 -3.93 2.50
CA LEU A 39 -2.39 -4.43 3.21
C LEU A 39 -2.45 -5.96 3.45
N ILE A 40 -3.62 -6.50 3.79
CA ILE A 40 -3.79 -7.96 3.94
C ILE A 40 -3.51 -8.68 2.63
N ILE A 41 -4.00 -8.16 1.50
CA ILE A 41 -3.71 -8.71 0.17
C ILE A 41 -2.22 -8.59 -0.14
N ALA A 42 -1.62 -7.43 0.12
CA ALA A 42 -0.21 -7.18 -0.15
C ALA A 42 0.70 -8.11 0.66
N THR A 43 0.48 -8.23 1.97
CA THR A 43 1.26 -9.11 2.86
C THR A 43 1.05 -10.58 2.52
N GLY A 44 -0.19 -10.98 2.20
CA GLY A 44 -0.50 -12.35 1.76
C GLY A 44 0.22 -12.71 0.46
N ALA A 45 0.19 -11.84 -0.55
CA ALA A 45 0.89 -12.05 -1.81
C ALA A 45 2.42 -12.10 -1.62
N ALA A 46 2.98 -11.19 -0.81
CA ALA A 46 4.41 -11.20 -0.50
C ALA A 46 4.84 -12.48 0.25
N ALA A 47 4.02 -12.94 1.19
CA ALA A 47 4.26 -14.21 1.90
C ALA A 47 4.20 -15.44 0.98
N MET A 48 3.49 -15.35 -0.15
CA MET A 48 3.48 -16.37 -1.21
C MET A 48 4.69 -16.27 -2.16
N GLY A 49 5.61 -15.34 -1.93
CA GLY A 49 6.79 -15.14 -2.77
C GLY A 49 6.55 -14.25 -4.01
N MET A 50 5.39 -13.60 -4.11
CA MET A 50 5.08 -12.70 -5.19
C MET A 50 5.77 -11.34 -4.99
N GLN A 51 6.16 -10.67 -6.07
CA GLN A 51 6.59 -9.27 -6.00
C GLN A 51 5.37 -8.37 -5.83
N VAL A 52 5.37 -7.53 -4.81
CA VAL A 52 4.23 -6.64 -4.54
C VAL A 52 4.63 -5.18 -4.63
N THR A 53 3.81 -4.39 -5.34
CA THR A 53 3.96 -2.93 -5.41
C THR A 53 2.64 -2.27 -5.01
N MET A 54 2.69 -1.37 -4.02
CA MET A 54 1.57 -0.53 -3.60
C MET A 54 1.81 0.91 -4.01
N PHE A 55 0.84 1.52 -4.71
CA PHE A 55 0.87 2.92 -5.15
C PHE A 55 -0.18 3.71 -4.39
N PHE A 56 0.27 4.56 -3.47
CA PHE A 56 -0.61 5.39 -2.66
C PHE A 56 -0.90 6.72 -3.34
N THR A 57 -2.17 7.02 -3.53
CA THR A 57 -2.63 8.26 -4.18
C THR A 57 -3.86 8.82 -3.46
N PHE A 58 -4.18 10.09 -3.69
CA PHE A 58 -5.31 10.78 -3.06
C PHE A 58 -5.41 10.51 -1.55
N TRP A 59 -6.55 10.01 -1.09
CA TRP A 59 -6.80 9.75 0.33
C TRP A 59 -5.95 8.61 0.89
N GLY A 60 -5.51 7.68 0.03
CA GLY A 60 -4.59 6.61 0.40
C GLY A 60 -3.26 7.12 0.96
N LEU A 61 -2.83 8.33 0.57
CA LEU A 61 -1.64 8.98 1.17
C LEU A 61 -1.78 9.18 2.68
N ASN A 62 -3.00 9.28 3.21
CA ASN A 62 -3.21 9.44 4.65
C ASN A 62 -2.76 8.21 5.46
N ALA A 63 -2.78 7.02 4.84
CA ALA A 63 -2.32 5.79 5.48
C ALA A 63 -0.80 5.77 5.72
N ILE A 64 -0.04 6.46 4.86
CA ILE A 64 1.42 6.53 4.90
C ILE A 64 1.95 7.86 5.43
N ARG A 65 1.14 8.64 6.13
CA ARG A 65 1.57 9.88 6.81
C ARG A 65 1.92 9.60 8.27
N LYS A 66 2.95 10.27 8.74
CA LYS A 66 3.32 10.30 10.17
C LYS A 66 2.20 10.94 10.99
N GLU A 67 1.95 10.41 12.16
CA GLU A 67 0.99 10.99 13.08
C GLU A 67 1.52 12.31 13.67
N ASN A 68 0.61 13.24 13.94
CA ASN A 68 0.93 14.51 14.58
C ASN A 68 1.90 15.44 13.83
N VAL A 69 2.21 15.14 12.55
CA VAL A 69 3.02 16.02 11.72
C VAL A 69 2.09 16.79 10.78
N SER A 70 2.15 18.13 10.86
CA SER A 70 1.39 19.03 10.00
C SER A 70 2.31 19.60 8.93
N SER A 71 1.92 19.46 7.67
CA SER A 71 2.55 20.27 6.62
C SER A 71 2.01 21.70 6.73
N THR A 72 2.88 22.71 6.61
CA THR A 72 2.52 24.12 6.57
C THR A 72 2.61 24.64 5.13
N PRO A 73 1.58 24.41 4.30
CA PRO A 73 1.57 24.94 2.94
C PRO A 73 1.49 26.47 2.97
N LYS A 74 2.10 27.13 1.98
CA LYS A 74 2.08 28.58 1.86
C LYS A 74 0.68 29.14 1.54
N ASP A 75 -0.19 28.30 0.95
CA ASP A 75 -1.54 28.66 0.52
C ASP A 75 -2.55 28.41 1.65
N TRP A 76 -3.41 29.39 1.93
CA TRP A 76 -4.42 29.31 2.97
C TRP A 76 -5.45 28.18 2.75
N LEU A 77 -5.82 27.95 1.48
CA LEU A 77 -6.77 26.89 1.10
C LEU A 77 -6.21 25.51 1.41
N ARG A 78 -4.92 25.28 1.05
CA ARG A 78 -4.21 24.04 1.38
C ARG A 78 -3.99 23.88 2.88
N ARG A 79 -3.81 24.96 3.61
CA ARG A 79 -3.72 24.93 5.10
C ARG A 79 -5.04 24.52 5.73
N ALA A 80 -6.17 25.10 5.27
CA ALA A 80 -7.50 24.73 5.73
C ALA A 80 -7.80 23.25 5.41
N PHE A 81 -7.45 22.82 4.19
CA PHE A 81 -7.61 21.42 3.78
C PHE A 81 -6.73 20.46 4.62
N GLY A 82 -5.47 20.82 4.89
CA GLY A 82 -4.57 20.03 5.74
C GLY A 82 -5.04 19.94 7.20
N TRP A 83 -5.73 20.97 7.71
CA TRP A 83 -6.33 20.96 9.03
C TRP A 83 -7.53 19.99 9.12
N LEU A 84 -8.34 19.94 8.06
CA LEU A 84 -9.48 19.00 7.94
C LEU A 84 -9.01 17.58 7.64
N ASN A 85 -7.95 17.43 6.85
CA ASN A 85 -7.43 16.13 6.41
C ASN A 85 -6.22 15.70 7.26
N LYS A 86 -6.48 15.29 8.48
CA LYS A 86 -5.45 14.75 9.38
C LYS A 86 -5.08 13.33 8.97
N GLY A 87 -3.86 13.14 8.41
CA GLY A 87 -3.31 11.83 8.10
C GLY A 87 -2.84 11.07 9.34
N GLY A 88 -2.46 9.83 9.12
CA GLY A 88 -1.95 8.89 10.13
C GLY A 88 -2.69 7.57 10.10
N ALA A 89 -1.96 6.47 10.02
CA ALA A 89 -2.50 5.11 9.90
C ALA A 89 -3.53 4.76 10.98
N SER A 90 -3.30 5.21 12.21
CA SER A 90 -4.21 4.95 13.34
C SER A 90 -5.47 5.82 13.34
N ARG A 91 -5.57 6.82 12.47
CA ARG A 91 -6.66 7.80 12.47
C ARG A 91 -7.66 7.63 11.33
N LEU A 92 -7.42 6.67 10.47
CA LEU A 92 -8.29 6.45 9.32
C LEU A 92 -9.72 6.12 9.77
N PRO A 93 -10.73 6.76 9.17
CA PRO A 93 -12.14 6.48 9.46
C PRO A 93 -12.57 5.16 8.83
N LEU A 94 -13.67 4.59 9.30
CA LEU A 94 -14.37 3.54 8.57
C LEU A 94 -15.09 4.11 7.34
N SER A 95 -15.18 3.33 6.27
CA SER A 95 -15.93 3.66 5.06
C SER A 95 -17.44 3.76 5.32
N ARG A 96 -17.95 2.98 6.28
CA ARG A 96 -19.34 2.97 6.71
C ARG A 96 -19.43 2.97 8.23
N PHE A 97 -20.57 3.42 8.77
CA PHE A 97 -20.83 3.45 10.22
C PHE A 97 -19.81 4.26 11.04
N HIS A 98 -19.19 5.25 10.43
CA HIS A 98 -18.19 6.08 11.11
C HIS A 98 -18.76 6.84 12.31
N PHE A 99 -19.99 7.41 12.20
CA PHE A 99 -20.73 8.12 13.27
C PHE A 99 -19.84 9.01 14.14
N GLY A 100 -19.08 9.92 13.53
CA GLY A 100 -18.17 10.81 14.26
C GLY A 100 -17.02 10.10 14.99
N GLY A 101 -16.67 8.86 14.58
CA GLY A 101 -15.57 8.07 15.16
C GLY A 101 -15.99 6.95 16.08
N ILE A 102 -17.27 6.91 16.52
CA ILE A 102 -17.77 5.87 17.42
C ILE A 102 -17.63 4.49 16.76
N GLY A 103 -18.11 4.32 15.53
CA GLY A 103 -18.00 3.07 14.79
C GLY A 103 -16.55 2.63 14.57
N THR A 104 -15.64 3.57 14.26
CA THR A 104 -14.21 3.26 14.13
C THR A 104 -13.62 2.74 15.44
N THR A 105 -13.99 3.35 16.58
CA THR A 105 -13.52 2.93 17.90
C THR A 105 -14.05 1.55 18.26
N MET A 106 -15.34 1.28 17.98
CA MET A 106 -15.93 -0.04 18.18
C MET A 106 -15.24 -1.11 17.32
N MET A 107 -15.00 -0.84 16.04
CA MET A 107 -14.32 -1.78 15.16
C MET A 107 -12.90 -2.08 15.64
N LYS A 108 -12.13 -1.07 16.05
CA LYS A 108 -10.79 -1.26 16.62
C LYS A 108 -10.82 -2.14 17.89
N LYS A 109 -11.86 -1.99 18.72
CA LYS A 109 -12.04 -2.85 19.89
C LYS A 109 -12.29 -4.30 19.46
N VAL A 110 -13.20 -4.54 18.52
CA VAL A 110 -13.47 -5.88 17.97
C VAL A 110 -12.22 -6.50 17.39
N MET A 111 -11.42 -5.73 16.63
CA MET A 111 -10.15 -6.19 16.09
C MET A 111 -9.19 -6.61 17.20
N LYS A 112 -9.02 -5.76 18.23
CA LYS A 112 -8.15 -6.04 19.36
C LYS A 112 -8.60 -7.31 20.12
N ASP A 113 -9.88 -7.47 20.36
CA ASP A 113 -10.47 -8.63 21.05
C ASP A 113 -10.23 -9.93 20.25
N ASN A 114 -10.18 -9.85 18.92
CA ASN A 114 -9.87 -10.94 18.00
C ASN A 114 -8.38 -11.05 17.64
N ARG A 115 -7.49 -10.28 18.28
CA ARG A 115 -6.04 -10.26 18.01
C ARG A 115 -5.69 -9.95 16.55
N MET A 116 -6.53 -9.16 15.88
CA MET A 116 -6.31 -8.75 14.51
C MET A 116 -5.33 -7.56 14.48
N PRO A 117 -4.27 -7.60 13.67
CA PRO A 117 -3.31 -6.50 13.59
C PRO A 117 -3.96 -5.22 13.05
N GLY A 118 -3.51 -4.08 13.53
CA GLY A 118 -3.90 -2.77 13.02
C GLY A 118 -3.15 -2.39 11.74
N ILE A 119 -3.51 -1.23 11.16
CA ILE A 119 -2.84 -0.73 9.94
C ILE A 119 -1.35 -0.50 10.17
N PRO A 120 -0.88 0.10 11.31
CA PRO A 120 0.56 0.27 11.54
C PRO A 120 1.33 -1.04 11.52
N GLU A 121 0.82 -2.07 12.20
CA GLU A 121 1.44 -3.39 12.28
C GLU A 121 1.44 -4.12 10.91
N LEU A 122 0.35 -3.99 10.15
CA LEU A 122 0.28 -4.53 8.78
C LEU A 122 1.23 -3.79 7.84
N MET A 123 1.42 -2.48 8.03
CA MET A 123 2.35 -1.67 7.25
C MET A 123 3.80 -2.10 7.50
N GLU A 124 4.18 -2.27 8.76
CA GLU A 124 5.49 -2.79 9.16
C GLU A 124 5.71 -4.19 8.57
N THR A 125 4.75 -5.09 8.72
CA THR A 125 4.81 -6.43 8.12
C THR A 125 5.00 -6.38 6.60
N ALA A 126 4.29 -5.46 5.91
CA ALA A 126 4.43 -5.30 4.47
C ALA A 126 5.85 -4.82 4.08
N GLN A 127 6.42 -3.89 4.86
CA GLN A 127 7.80 -3.42 4.66
C GLN A 127 8.81 -4.54 4.90
N ASP A 128 8.66 -5.31 5.97
CA ASP A 128 9.53 -6.45 6.31
C ASP A 128 9.50 -7.55 5.23
N LEU A 129 8.34 -7.74 4.60
CA LEU A 129 8.17 -8.68 3.49
C LEU A 129 8.64 -8.11 2.13
N GLY A 130 9.20 -6.90 2.10
CA GLY A 130 9.72 -6.28 0.89
C GLY A 130 8.65 -5.77 -0.08
N VAL A 131 7.45 -5.46 0.41
CA VAL A 131 6.41 -4.79 -0.39
C VAL A 131 6.88 -3.40 -0.77
N LYS A 132 7.02 -3.14 -2.07
CA LYS A 132 7.43 -1.83 -2.60
C LYS A 132 6.33 -0.80 -2.44
N MET A 133 6.62 0.29 -1.75
CA MET A 133 5.67 1.37 -1.47
C MET A 133 6.02 2.64 -2.25
N ILE A 134 5.10 3.10 -3.09
CA ILE A 134 5.26 4.29 -3.93
C ILE A 134 4.22 5.34 -3.53
N ALA A 135 4.66 6.57 -3.24
CA ALA A 135 3.77 7.70 -2.99
C ALA A 135 3.64 8.58 -4.24
N CYS A 136 2.39 8.92 -4.60
CA CYS A 136 2.08 9.72 -5.79
C CYS A 136 2.51 11.18 -5.64
N THR A 137 3.52 11.61 -6.41
CA THR A 137 4.03 13.00 -6.39
C THR A 137 2.98 14.02 -6.83
N THR A 138 2.14 13.68 -7.81
CA THR A 138 1.07 14.56 -8.29
C THR A 138 0.09 14.89 -7.16
N THR A 139 -0.32 13.88 -6.40
CA THR A 139 -1.27 14.07 -5.29
C THR A 139 -0.60 14.75 -4.09
N LEU A 140 0.66 14.44 -3.78
CA LEU A 140 1.41 15.15 -2.75
C LEU A 140 1.41 16.65 -3.04
N GLY A 141 1.73 17.04 -4.29
CA GLY A 141 1.72 18.43 -4.71
C GLY A 141 0.33 19.09 -4.66
N LEU A 142 -0.71 18.36 -5.13
CA LEU A 142 -2.10 18.83 -5.10
C LEU A 142 -2.59 19.11 -3.68
N MET A 143 -2.38 18.17 -2.77
CA MET A 143 -2.83 18.26 -1.38
C MET A 143 -1.90 19.08 -0.48
N GLY A 144 -0.75 19.52 -0.99
CA GLY A 144 0.24 20.24 -0.19
C GLY A 144 0.87 19.39 0.91
N ILE A 145 0.97 18.08 0.70
CA ILE A 145 1.60 17.13 1.63
C ILE A 145 3.10 17.14 1.38
N SER A 146 3.89 17.49 2.40
CA SER A 146 5.35 17.43 2.32
C SER A 146 5.84 15.98 2.44
N LYS A 147 6.88 15.64 1.68
CA LYS A 147 7.53 14.33 1.75
C LYS A 147 8.00 13.98 3.18
N ASP A 148 8.42 14.99 3.95
CA ASP A 148 8.94 14.80 5.30
C ASP A 148 7.86 14.36 6.30
N THR A 149 6.59 14.48 5.91
CA THR A 149 5.44 14.03 6.69
C THR A 149 5.06 12.57 6.41
N LEU A 150 5.72 11.92 5.46
CA LEU A 150 5.51 10.50 5.18
C LEU A 150 6.27 9.63 6.18
N ILE A 151 5.74 8.42 6.43
CA ILE A 151 6.43 7.40 7.23
C ILE A 151 7.75 7.01 6.58
N ASP A 152 8.65 6.47 7.36
CA ASP A 152 9.86 5.86 6.85
C ASP A 152 9.51 4.55 6.12
N GLY A 153 10.35 4.09 5.17
CA GLY A 153 10.08 2.89 4.39
C GLY A 153 9.21 3.13 3.13
N ILE A 154 9.03 4.39 2.70
CA ILE A 154 8.51 4.68 1.36
C ILE A 154 9.67 4.60 0.37
N ASP A 155 9.63 3.61 -0.52
CA ASP A 155 10.72 3.32 -1.46
C ASP A 155 10.88 4.39 -2.52
N GLN A 156 9.76 4.97 -2.97
CA GLN A 156 9.81 5.89 -4.09
C GLN A 156 8.70 6.95 -4.06
N LEU A 157 9.06 8.17 -4.42
CA LEU A 157 8.12 9.23 -4.78
C LEU A 157 8.05 9.30 -6.30
N ALA A 158 6.90 8.98 -6.89
CA ALA A 158 6.78 8.87 -8.34
C ALA A 158 5.39 9.23 -8.87
N GLY A 159 5.31 9.46 -10.17
CA GLY A 159 4.04 9.68 -10.87
C GLY A 159 3.40 8.37 -11.34
N VAL A 160 2.21 8.49 -11.95
CA VAL A 160 1.43 7.37 -12.46
C VAL A 160 2.18 6.54 -13.52
N SER A 161 3.07 7.17 -14.31
CA SER A 161 3.86 6.46 -15.32
C SER A 161 4.77 5.39 -14.72
N THR A 162 5.37 5.67 -13.56
CA THR A 162 6.17 4.69 -12.83
C THR A 162 5.30 3.52 -12.33
N TYR A 163 4.11 3.82 -11.78
CA TYR A 163 3.18 2.77 -11.40
C TYR A 163 2.77 1.90 -12.60
N LEU A 164 2.44 2.50 -13.73
CA LEU A 164 2.05 1.76 -14.94
C LEU A 164 3.20 0.89 -15.49
N ALA A 165 4.45 1.33 -15.36
CA ALA A 165 5.60 0.51 -15.71
C ALA A 165 5.71 -0.75 -14.84
N GLU A 166 5.31 -0.67 -13.57
CA GLU A 166 5.20 -1.82 -12.68
C GLU A 166 3.97 -2.69 -13.01
N ALA A 167 2.80 -2.06 -13.19
CA ALA A 167 1.51 -2.72 -13.38
C ALA A 167 1.43 -3.53 -14.69
N ARG A 168 2.07 -3.07 -15.77
CA ARG A 168 2.10 -3.80 -17.05
C ARG A 168 2.74 -5.19 -16.96
N HIS A 169 3.52 -5.43 -15.92
CA HIS A 169 4.15 -6.72 -15.64
C HIS A 169 3.45 -7.47 -14.50
N GLY A 170 2.37 -6.92 -13.97
CA GLY A 170 1.57 -7.52 -12.91
C GLY A 170 0.62 -8.58 -13.45
N SER A 171 0.62 -9.76 -12.84
CA SER A 171 -0.40 -10.80 -13.06
C SER A 171 -1.72 -10.45 -12.37
N VAL A 172 -1.65 -9.67 -11.28
CA VAL A 172 -2.81 -9.16 -10.54
C VAL A 172 -2.67 -7.66 -10.33
N ASN A 173 -3.64 -6.89 -10.81
CA ASN A 173 -3.70 -5.44 -10.63
C ASN A 173 -5.00 -5.04 -9.96
N LEU A 174 -4.93 -4.40 -8.79
CA LEU A 174 -6.08 -4.04 -7.97
C LEU A 174 -6.16 -2.53 -7.76
N PHE A 175 -7.38 -2.03 -7.62
CA PHE A 175 -7.68 -0.64 -7.30
C PHE A 175 -8.62 -0.60 -6.09
N ILE A 176 -8.17 -0.03 -4.96
CA ILE A 176 -8.85 -0.04 -3.66
C ILE A 176 -8.99 1.38 -3.07
#